data_ec356eac5850ed38fd5b0d6526e58baa
#
_entry.id   ec356eac5850ed38fd5b0d6526e58baa
#
_cell.length_a   1.000
_cell.length_b   1.000
_cell.length_c   1.000
_cell.angle_alpha   90.00
_cell.angle_beta   90.00
_cell.angle_gamma   90.00
#
_symmetry.space_group_name_H-M   'P 1'
#
loop_
_entity.id
_entity.type
_entity.pdbx_description
1 polymer ?
#
loop_
_entity_poly.entity_id
_entity_poly.type
_entity_poly.pdbx_seq_one_letter_code
_entity_poly.pdbx_strand_id
1 'polypeptide(L)'
;MKIFKIISLIGYSGSGKTYFIENAIEKLKRKFHFEIGVIKNVHEHPVDSEGKDSYRYVKAGANLSIIRNKFHDVAFFFTKEMDIQGFINWIIQGPFELDLLLIEGFRDLSYPSILCVQNTKNIQTQLSQNVKMISGRITSLSKTLDNYLKIPVIDINTDFEVFVKIFNL
;
A
#
# COMPACT_ATOMS: atom_id res chain seq x y z
N MET A 1 -3.86 10.56 21.76
CA MET A 1 -3.60 9.28 21.05
C MET A 1 -3.60 9.60 19.57
N LYS A 2 -2.47 9.45 18.89
CA LYS A 2 -2.35 9.72 17.45
C LYS A 2 -3.23 8.71 16.71
N ILE A 3 -4.12 9.16 15.84
CA ILE A 3 -5.02 8.26 15.12
C ILE A 3 -4.21 7.65 13.96
N PHE A 4 -3.81 6.41 14.13
CA PHE A 4 -3.19 5.61 13.07
C PHE A 4 -4.21 5.25 11.99
N LYS A 5 -3.91 5.55 10.75
CA LYS A 5 -4.81 5.27 9.62
C LYS A 5 -4.28 4.19 8.72
N ILE A 6 -5.19 3.41 8.15
CA ILE A 6 -4.87 2.35 7.19
C ILE A 6 -5.69 2.56 5.93
N ILE A 7 -5.04 2.57 4.77
CA ILE A 7 -5.66 2.67 3.45
C ILE A 7 -5.14 1.53 2.59
N SER A 8 -6.05 0.76 2.02
CA SER A 8 -5.71 -0.31 1.08
C SER A 8 -5.73 0.19 -0.36
N LEU A 9 -4.79 -0.27 -1.18
CA LEU A 9 -4.76 -0.04 -2.62
C LEU A 9 -4.95 -1.37 -3.35
N ILE A 10 -6.03 -1.47 -4.10
CA ILE A 10 -6.39 -2.66 -4.87
C ILE A 10 -6.41 -2.34 -6.37
N GLY A 11 -6.30 -3.36 -7.19
CA GLY A 11 -6.26 -3.23 -8.64
C GLY A 11 -5.33 -4.26 -9.27
N TYR A 12 -5.50 -4.54 -10.55
CA TYR A 12 -4.64 -5.46 -11.30
C TYR A 12 -3.21 -4.94 -11.44
N SER A 13 -2.28 -5.82 -11.84
CA SER A 13 -0.91 -5.42 -12.19
C SER A 13 -0.92 -4.32 -13.26
N GLY A 14 -0.01 -3.36 -13.15
CA GLY A 14 0.09 -2.25 -14.09
C GLY A 14 -1.01 -1.18 -13.99
N SER A 15 -1.92 -1.24 -13.03
CA SER A 15 -3.02 -0.26 -12.87
C SER A 15 -2.60 1.11 -12.33
N GLY A 16 -1.35 1.26 -11.86
CA GLY A 16 -0.83 2.52 -11.32
C GLY A 16 -0.82 2.62 -9.79
N LYS A 17 -0.98 1.50 -9.06
CA LYS A 17 -0.95 1.51 -7.58
C LYS A 17 0.35 2.06 -7.02
N THR A 18 1.48 1.54 -7.47
CA THR A 18 2.81 1.98 -7.00
C THR A 18 3.03 3.46 -7.27
N TYR A 19 2.68 3.93 -8.47
CA TYR A 19 2.75 5.36 -8.81
C TYR A 19 1.89 6.23 -7.87
N PHE A 20 0.67 5.77 -7.57
CA PHE A 20 -0.19 6.47 -6.62
C PHE A 20 0.46 6.56 -5.23
N ILE A 21 0.99 5.44 -4.72
CA ILE A 21 1.65 5.37 -3.40
C ILE A 21 2.84 6.33 -3.33
N GLU A 22 3.72 6.31 -4.32
CA GLU A 22 4.90 7.18 -4.36
C GLU A 22 4.52 8.66 -4.27
N ASN A 23 3.55 9.10 -5.10
CA ASN A 23 3.08 10.49 -5.11
C ASN A 23 2.33 10.86 -3.81
N ALA A 24 1.54 9.93 -3.26
CA ALA A 24 0.85 10.15 -1.98
C ALA A 24 1.85 10.34 -0.82
N ILE A 25 2.88 9.49 -0.75
CA ILE A 25 3.95 9.60 0.26
C ILE A 25 4.63 10.95 0.15
N GLU A 26 5.11 11.34 -1.05
CA GLU A 26 5.80 12.60 -1.25
C GLU A 26 4.96 13.80 -0.80
N LYS A 27 3.70 13.86 -1.24
CA LYS A 27 2.80 14.97 -0.92
C LYS A 27 2.41 15.03 0.56
N LEU A 28 2.12 13.88 1.17
CA LEU A 28 1.77 13.79 2.60
C LEU A 28 2.97 14.16 3.49
N LYS A 29 4.15 13.66 3.18
CA LYS A 29 5.38 14.05 3.92
C LYS A 29 5.67 15.55 3.79
N ARG A 30 5.56 16.10 2.60
CA ARG A 30 5.82 17.53 2.36
C ARG A 30 4.82 18.45 3.07
N LYS A 31 3.52 18.07 3.08
CA LYS A 31 2.46 18.94 3.60
C LYS A 31 2.19 18.75 5.09
N PHE A 32 2.23 17.51 5.57
CA PHE A 32 1.80 17.15 6.93
C PHE A 32 2.90 16.52 7.77
N HIS A 33 4.10 16.28 7.22
CA HIS A 33 5.21 15.59 7.87
C HIS A 33 4.84 14.20 8.39
N PHE A 34 3.93 13.50 7.70
CA PHE A 34 3.47 12.17 8.09
C PHE A 34 4.60 11.13 8.08
N GLU A 35 4.62 10.29 9.10
CA GLU A 35 5.36 9.05 9.10
C GLU A 35 4.51 7.94 8.47
N ILE A 36 5.01 7.37 7.36
CA ILE A 36 4.22 6.50 6.49
C ILE A 36 4.90 5.15 6.33
N GLY A 37 4.16 4.07 6.64
CA GLY A 37 4.53 2.71 6.33
C GLY A 37 3.86 2.21 5.04
N VAL A 38 4.50 1.26 4.36
CA VAL A 38 3.91 0.58 3.20
C VAL A 38 4.08 -0.92 3.35
N ILE A 39 2.99 -1.66 3.15
CA ILE A 39 3.02 -3.13 2.98
C ILE A 39 2.68 -3.43 1.53
N LYS A 40 3.48 -4.26 0.86
CA LYS A 40 3.21 -4.72 -0.49
C LYS A 40 3.11 -6.24 -0.54
N ASN A 41 2.04 -6.75 -1.13
CA ASN A 41 1.91 -8.18 -1.44
C ASN A 41 2.62 -8.50 -2.76
N VAL A 42 3.58 -9.41 -2.70
CA VAL A 42 4.34 -9.88 -3.87
C VAL A 42 3.95 -11.34 -4.13
N HIS A 43 3.39 -11.63 -5.30
CA HIS A 43 2.86 -12.96 -5.65
C HIS A 43 3.77 -13.76 -6.59
N GLU A 44 4.65 -13.08 -7.34
CA GLU A 44 5.30 -13.69 -8.52
C GLU A 44 6.70 -14.23 -8.24
N HIS A 45 7.35 -13.79 -7.15
CA HIS A 45 8.72 -14.19 -6.85
C HIS A 45 9.03 -14.08 -5.35
N PRO A 46 10.04 -14.83 -4.86
CA PRO A 46 10.54 -14.65 -3.50
C PRO A 46 11.06 -13.22 -3.27
N VAL A 47 10.91 -12.72 -2.04
CA VAL A 47 11.41 -11.38 -1.64
C VAL A 47 12.93 -11.43 -1.42
N ASP A 48 13.44 -12.53 -0.84
CA ASP A 48 14.86 -12.72 -0.64
C ASP A 48 15.50 -13.42 -1.85
N SER A 49 16.77 -13.16 -2.09
CA SER A 49 17.53 -13.68 -3.24
C SER A 49 18.36 -14.87 -2.86
N GLU A 50 18.32 -15.93 -3.67
CA GLU A 50 19.18 -17.09 -3.54
C GLU A 50 20.67 -16.67 -3.54
N GLY A 51 21.47 -17.29 -2.67
CA GLY A 51 22.90 -16.99 -2.51
C GLY A 51 23.24 -15.89 -1.51
N LYS A 52 22.25 -15.11 -1.03
CA LYS A 52 22.46 -14.16 0.07
C LYS A 52 22.53 -14.90 1.42
N ASP A 53 23.26 -14.30 2.37
CA ASP A 53 23.39 -14.90 3.71
C ASP A 53 22.04 -15.01 4.43
N SER A 54 21.16 -14.00 4.31
CA SER A 54 19.78 -14.04 4.81
C SER A 54 19.03 -15.28 4.34
N TYR A 55 19.07 -15.54 3.03
CA TYR A 55 18.45 -16.72 2.42
C TYR A 55 19.04 -18.02 2.96
N ARG A 56 20.39 -18.09 3.09
CA ARG A 56 21.08 -19.28 3.61
C ARG A 56 20.73 -19.57 5.06
N TYR A 57 20.61 -18.53 5.91
CA TYR A 57 20.20 -18.69 7.31
C TYR A 57 18.76 -19.21 7.43
N VAL A 58 17.86 -18.68 6.65
CA VAL A 58 16.46 -19.15 6.59
C VAL A 58 16.41 -20.61 6.11
N LYS A 59 17.14 -20.97 5.06
CA LYS A 59 17.21 -22.35 4.56
C LYS A 59 17.83 -23.32 5.56
N ALA A 60 18.74 -22.86 6.41
CA ALA A 60 19.32 -23.65 7.49
C ALA A 60 18.37 -23.83 8.70
N GLY A 61 17.19 -23.19 8.69
CA GLY A 61 16.15 -23.34 9.71
C GLY A 61 16.02 -22.19 10.68
N ALA A 62 16.63 -21.02 10.42
CA ALA A 62 16.40 -19.84 11.24
C ALA A 62 14.96 -19.35 11.11
N ASN A 63 14.27 -19.14 12.23
CA ASN A 63 12.90 -18.61 12.26
C ASN A 63 12.83 -17.12 11.95
N LEU A 64 13.93 -16.40 12.12
CA LEU A 64 14.07 -14.99 11.86
C LEU A 64 15.51 -14.72 11.39
N SER A 65 15.64 -14.01 10.29
CA SER A 65 16.93 -13.45 9.82
C SER A 65 16.77 -11.93 9.74
N ILE A 66 17.68 -11.20 10.40
CA ILE A 66 17.72 -9.74 10.39
C ILE A 66 19.03 -9.32 9.77
N ILE A 67 18.95 -8.54 8.71
CA ILE A 67 20.12 -7.99 8.03
C ILE A 67 20.12 -6.48 8.22
N ARG A 68 21.26 -5.96 8.66
CA ARG A 68 21.51 -4.53 8.79
C ARG A 68 22.78 -4.15 8.04
N ASN A 69 22.73 -3.04 7.32
CA ASN A 69 23.90 -2.47 6.67
C ASN A 69 24.44 -1.21 7.38
N LYS A 70 25.55 -0.68 6.90
CA LYS A 70 26.18 0.54 7.44
C LYS A 70 25.42 1.83 7.14
N PHE A 71 24.43 1.78 6.25
CA PHE A 71 23.57 2.90 5.86
C PHE A 71 22.27 2.96 6.67
N HIS A 72 22.13 2.11 7.68
CA HIS A 72 20.97 1.96 8.56
C HIS A 72 19.76 1.27 7.94
N ASP A 73 19.91 0.67 6.74
CA ASP A 73 18.84 -0.19 6.21
C ASP A 73 18.76 -1.48 7.03
N VAL A 74 17.54 -1.90 7.33
CA VAL A 74 17.26 -3.14 8.04
C VAL A 74 16.19 -3.94 7.28
N ALA A 75 16.47 -5.22 7.04
CA ALA A 75 15.51 -6.16 6.47
C ALA A 75 15.25 -7.31 7.46
N PHE A 76 13.99 -7.71 7.55
CA PHE A 76 13.52 -8.83 8.38
C PHE A 76 12.95 -9.93 7.49
N PHE A 77 13.43 -11.15 7.66
CA PHE A 77 12.92 -12.33 6.96
C PHE A 77 12.39 -13.32 8.00
N PHE A 78 11.05 -13.43 8.05
CA PHE A 78 10.36 -14.37 8.92
C PHE A 78 10.05 -15.65 8.17
N THR A 79 10.23 -16.81 8.81
CA THR A 79 9.84 -18.11 8.26
C THR A 79 8.52 -18.60 8.83
N LYS A 80 8.06 -18.03 9.93
CA LYS A 80 6.78 -18.39 10.51
C LYS A 80 5.67 -17.73 9.68
N GLU A 81 4.69 -18.54 9.29
CA GLU A 81 3.49 -18.02 8.64
C GLU A 81 2.78 -17.04 9.58
N MET A 82 2.51 -15.86 9.06
CA MET A 82 1.78 -14.81 9.74
C MET A 82 0.78 -14.24 8.74
N ASP A 83 -0.49 -14.21 9.12
CA ASP A 83 -1.49 -13.57 8.29
C ASP A 83 -1.27 -12.03 8.24
N ILE A 84 -1.86 -11.40 7.25
CA ILE A 84 -1.68 -9.96 7.07
C ILE A 84 -2.20 -9.15 8.26
N GLN A 85 -3.25 -9.60 8.94
CA GLN A 85 -3.79 -8.89 10.10
C GLN A 85 -2.85 -8.99 11.30
N GLY A 86 -2.23 -10.15 11.52
CA GLY A 86 -1.19 -10.33 12.53
C GLY A 86 0.03 -9.44 12.26
N PHE A 87 0.42 -9.29 10.97
CA PHE A 87 1.51 -8.41 10.58
C PHE A 87 1.17 -6.92 10.79
N ILE A 88 -0.04 -6.50 10.44
CA ILE A 88 -0.53 -5.14 10.72
C ILE A 88 -0.53 -4.86 12.23
N ASN A 89 -1.04 -5.79 13.03
CA ASN A 89 -1.05 -5.66 14.50
C ASN A 89 0.37 -5.56 15.08
N TRP A 90 1.31 -6.33 14.55
CA TRP A 90 2.71 -6.24 14.95
C TRP A 90 3.31 -4.87 14.63
N ILE A 91 3.00 -4.27 13.47
CA ILE A 91 3.44 -2.92 13.11
C ILE A 91 2.82 -1.89 14.08
N ILE A 92 1.52 -1.98 14.36
CA ILE A 92 0.81 -1.03 15.24
C ILE A 92 1.35 -1.09 16.68
N GLN A 93 1.69 -2.27 17.16
CA GLN A 93 2.19 -2.49 18.52
C GLN A 93 3.72 -2.35 18.62
N GLY A 94 4.40 -2.29 17.49
CA GLY A 94 5.84 -2.18 17.40
C GLY A 94 6.34 -0.75 17.68
N PRO A 95 7.65 -0.54 17.55
CA PRO A 95 8.28 0.75 17.83
C PRO A 95 8.09 1.79 16.71
N PHE A 96 7.15 1.56 15.81
CA PHE A 96 6.93 2.41 14.64
C PHE A 96 5.89 3.49 14.95
N GLU A 97 6.30 4.74 14.98
CA GLU A 97 5.41 5.89 15.20
C GLU A 97 4.80 6.35 13.86
N LEU A 98 3.96 5.52 13.24
CA LEU A 98 3.35 5.82 11.96
C LEU A 98 2.06 6.64 12.13
N ASP A 99 1.80 7.53 11.16
CA ASP A 99 0.52 8.24 10.97
C ASP A 99 -0.40 7.47 10.01
N LEU A 100 0.21 6.84 9.00
CA LEU A 100 -0.50 6.16 7.92
C LEU A 100 0.21 4.87 7.52
N LEU A 101 -0.58 3.82 7.30
CA LEU A 101 -0.13 2.60 6.67
C LEU A 101 -0.87 2.42 5.34
N LEU A 102 -0.12 2.37 4.25
CA LEU A 102 -0.61 2.04 2.92
C LEU A 102 -0.39 0.55 2.65
N ILE A 103 -1.43 -0.15 2.20
CA ILE A 103 -1.36 -1.60 1.96
C ILE A 103 -1.67 -1.88 0.49
N GLU A 104 -0.70 -2.39 -0.25
CA GLU A 104 -0.83 -2.71 -1.68
C GLU A 104 -1.07 -4.19 -1.91
N GLY A 105 -2.15 -4.53 -2.65
CA GLY A 105 -2.33 -5.84 -3.26
C GLY A 105 -3.13 -6.87 -2.44
N PHE A 106 -3.74 -6.49 -1.33
CA PHE A 106 -4.61 -7.35 -0.53
C PHE A 106 -6.08 -6.97 -0.75
N ARG A 107 -6.86 -7.83 -1.41
CA ARG A 107 -8.26 -7.53 -1.77
C ARG A 107 -9.26 -7.82 -0.66
N ASP A 108 -8.92 -8.73 0.24
CA ASP A 108 -9.84 -9.27 1.25
C ASP A 108 -9.84 -8.47 2.56
N LEU A 109 -9.08 -7.36 2.59
CA LEU A 109 -9.03 -6.49 3.76
C LEU A 109 -10.23 -5.55 3.81
N SER A 110 -10.78 -5.36 5.01
CA SER A 110 -11.94 -4.50 5.26
C SER A 110 -11.59 -3.02 5.50
N TYR A 111 -10.39 -2.58 5.13
CA TYR A 111 -9.98 -1.18 5.27
C TYR A 111 -10.53 -0.31 4.13
N PRO A 112 -10.75 1.01 4.37
CA PRO A 112 -11.05 1.95 3.31
C PRO A 112 -10.04 1.81 2.17
N SER A 113 -10.52 1.71 0.94
CA SER A 113 -9.64 1.35 -0.17
C SER A 113 -9.75 2.30 -1.36
N ILE A 114 -8.65 2.35 -2.11
CA ILE A 114 -8.50 3.01 -3.39
C ILE A 114 -8.44 1.92 -4.45
N LEU A 115 -9.34 1.97 -5.42
CA LEU A 115 -9.30 1.09 -6.57
C LEU A 115 -8.50 1.74 -7.70
N CYS A 116 -7.32 1.23 -7.99
CA CYS A 116 -6.54 1.65 -9.15
C CYS A 116 -6.87 0.80 -10.37
N VAL A 117 -7.24 1.45 -11.47
CA VAL A 117 -7.59 0.79 -12.74
C VAL A 117 -6.93 1.45 -13.94
N GLN A 118 -6.80 0.68 -15.02
CA GLN A 118 -6.30 1.21 -16.28
C GLN A 118 -7.40 1.89 -17.10
N ASN A 119 -8.63 1.35 -17.03
CA ASN A 119 -9.79 1.84 -17.79
C ASN A 119 -11.10 1.45 -17.09
N THR A 120 -12.23 1.91 -17.63
CA THR A 120 -13.56 1.68 -17.04
C THR A 120 -14.03 0.23 -17.07
N LYS A 121 -13.57 -0.58 -18.02
CA LYS A 121 -14.02 -1.97 -18.18
C LYS A 121 -13.77 -2.85 -16.97
N ASN A 122 -12.71 -2.54 -16.23
CA ASN A 122 -12.26 -3.33 -15.09
C ASN A 122 -12.74 -2.78 -13.73
N ILE A 123 -13.57 -1.74 -13.70
CA ILE A 123 -14.03 -1.16 -12.45
C ILE A 123 -15.02 -2.11 -11.76
N GLN A 124 -16.10 -2.46 -12.47
CA GLN A 124 -17.22 -3.19 -11.87
C GLN A 124 -16.83 -4.55 -11.29
N THR A 125 -15.92 -5.26 -11.92
CA THR A 125 -15.42 -6.57 -11.46
C THR A 125 -14.50 -6.50 -10.25
N GLN A 126 -14.00 -5.31 -9.91
CA GLN A 126 -13.05 -5.09 -8.83
C GLN A 126 -13.60 -4.22 -7.70
N LEU A 127 -14.81 -3.69 -7.84
CA LEU A 127 -15.45 -2.90 -6.80
C LEU A 127 -15.76 -3.76 -5.57
N SER A 128 -15.53 -3.18 -4.40
CA SER A 128 -16.00 -3.67 -3.12
C SER A 128 -16.64 -2.52 -2.32
N GLN A 129 -17.36 -2.85 -1.27
CA GLN A 129 -17.99 -1.85 -0.39
C GLN A 129 -16.99 -0.91 0.30
N ASN A 130 -15.73 -1.31 0.38
CA ASN A 130 -14.67 -0.56 1.03
C ASN A 130 -14.02 0.48 0.10
N VAL A 131 -14.30 0.43 -1.21
CA VAL A 131 -13.74 1.39 -2.18
C VAL A 131 -14.39 2.76 -1.96
N LYS A 132 -13.55 3.73 -1.61
CA LYS A 132 -13.93 5.13 -1.39
C LYS A 132 -13.53 6.05 -2.54
N MET A 133 -12.62 5.58 -3.38
CA MET A 133 -12.01 6.37 -4.44
C MET A 133 -11.49 5.46 -5.54
N ILE A 134 -11.57 5.92 -6.78
CA ILE A 134 -10.95 5.29 -7.95
C ILE A 134 -9.78 6.16 -8.40
N SER A 135 -8.69 5.54 -8.84
CA SER A 135 -7.50 6.23 -9.34
C SER A 135 -6.71 5.34 -10.32
N GLY A 136 -5.43 5.66 -10.53
CA GLY A 136 -4.53 4.92 -11.38
C GLY A 136 -4.48 5.44 -12.81
N ARG A 137 -4.12 4.59 -13.77
CA ARG A 137 -3.93 5.01 -15.17
C ARG A 137 -5.18 5.58 -15.85
N ILE A 138 -6.37 5.27 -15.33
CA ILE A 138 -7.63 5.81 -15.85
C ILE A 138 -7.65 7.35 -15.81
N THR A 139 -7.01 7.98 -14.84
CA THR A 139 -6.98 9.45 -14.73
C THR A 139 -6.23 10.13 -15.87
N SER A 140 -5.27 9.44 -16.48
CA SER A 140 -4.54 9.92 -17.65
C SER A 140 -5.31 9.79 -18.97
N LEU A 141 -6.27 8.85 -19.01
CA LEU A 141 -7.00 8.49 -20.23
C LEU A 141 -8.34 9.22 -20.40
N SER A 142 -8.91 9.70 -19.31
CA SER A 142 -10.27 10.24 -19.29
C SER A 142 -10.36 11.49 -18.41
N LYS A 143 -10.12 12.65 -19.01
CA LYS A 143 -10.36 13.95 -18.36
C LYS A 143 -11.86 14.23 -18.09
N THR A 144 -12.75 13.34 -18.49
CA THR A 144 -14.21 13.52 -18.43
C THR A 144 -14.89 12.62 -17.41
N LEU A 145 -14.15 11.74 -16.73
CA LEU A 145 -14.74 10.83 -15.75
C LEU A 145 -14.45 11.34 -14.32
N ASP A 146 -15.30 12.19 -13.79
CA ASP A 146 -15.17 12.74 -12.43
C ASP A 146 -15.62 11.73 -11.35
N ASN A 147 -16.54 10.83 -11.72
CA ASN A 147 -17.02 9.78 -10.82
C ASN A 147 -17.52 8.54 -11.57
N TYR A 148 -17.55 7.42 -10.87
CA TYR A 148 -18.15 6.16 -11.32
C TYR A 148 -19.03 5.58 -10.22
N LEU A 149 -20.33 5.40 -10.49
CA LEU A 149 -21.32 4.96 -9.49
C LEU A 149 -21.25 5.79 -8.17
N LYS A 150 -21.10 7.11 -8.28
CA LYS A 150 -20.93 8.06 -7.16
C LYS A 150 -19.60 7.92 -6.41
N ILE A 151 -18.66 7.08 -6.86
CA ILE A 151 -17.32 7.01 -6.33
C ILE A 151 -16.44 7.97 -7.11
N PRO A 152 -15.76 8.92 -6.46
CA PRO A 152 -14.92 9.89 -7.16
C PRO A 152 -13.73 9.23 -7.86
N VAL A 153 -13.41 9.70 -9.05
CA VAL A 153 -12.21 9.34 -9.81
C VAL A 153 -11.20 10.46 -9.66
N ILE A 154 -10.07 10.18 -9.02
CA ILE A 154 -9.13 11.18 -8.50
C ILE A 154 -7.73 10.94 -9.07
N ASP A 155 -7.13 11.98 -9.62
CA ASP A 155 -5.69 12.01 -9.90
C ASP A 155 -4.96 12.57 -8.67
N ILE A 156 -4.06 11.79 -8.12
CA ILE A 156 -3.29 12.17 -6.93
C ILE A 156 -2.46 13.45 -7.13
N ASN A 157 -2.14 13.80 -8.36
CA ASN A 157 -1.35 15.00 -8.66
C ASN A 157 -2.16 16.28 -8.69
N THR A 158 -3.36 16.24 -9.26
CA THR A 158 -4.23 17.40 -9.42
C THR A 158 -5.21 17.56 -8.27
N ASP A 159 -5.68 16.44 -7.69
CA ASP A 159 -6.81 16.43 -6.74
C ASP A 159 -6.39 15.94 -5.34
N PHE A 160 -5.13 16.21 -4.95
CA PHE A 160 -4.59 15.76 -3.67
C PHE A 160 -5.45 16.14 -2.46
N GLU A 161 -6.03 17.35 -2.44
CA GLU A 161 -6.88 17.81 -1.34
C GLU A 161 -8.17 16.99 -1.23
N VAL A 162 -8.71 16.52 -2.35
CA VAL A 162 -9.88 15.66 -2.37
C VAL A 162 -9.54 14.29 -1.77
N PHE A 163 -8.36 13.72 -2.13
CA PHE A 163 -7.85 12.50 -1.50
C PHE A 163 -7.72 12.65 0.02
N VAL A 164 -7.09 13.74 0.49
CA VAL A 164 -6.95 14.04 1.92
C VAL A 164 -8.32 14.09 2.61
N LYS A 165 -9.30 14.76 2.00
CA LYS A 165 -10.66 14.88 2.54
C LYS A 165 -11.40 13.55 2.59
N ILE A 166 -11.32 12.71 1.53
CA ILE A 166 -12.00 11.41 1.47
C ILE A 166 -11.54 10.49 2.61
N PHE A 167 -10.24 10.49 2.92
CA PHE A 167 -9.66 9.61 3.94
C PHE A 167 -9.44 10.31 5.30
N ASN A 168 -9.84 11.57 5.44
CA ASN A 168 -9.65 12.39 6.65
C ASN A 168 -8.19 12.41 7.14
N LEU A 169 -7.26 12.64 6.24
CA LEU A 169 -5.82 12.67 6.52
C LEU A 169 -5.37 14.01 7.10
#